data_629c8688dd3dd847360b65cdb56523ce
#
_entry.id   629c8688dd3dd847360b65cdb56523ce
#
_cell.length_a   1.000
_cell.length_b   1.000
_cell.length_c   1.000
_cell.angle_alpha   90.00
_cell.angle_beta   90.00
_cell.angle_gamma   90.00
#
_symmetry.space_group_name_H-M   'P 1'
#
loop_
_entity.id
_entity.type
_entity.pdbx_description
1 polymer ?
#
loop_
_entity_poly.entity_id
_entity_poly.type
_entity_poly.pdbx_seq_one_letter_code
_entity_poly.pdbx_strand_id
1 'polypeptide(L)'
;MSLLEKEAVKRAEKALKDFNQSLSVIILDTTARTARDAAYSLKCEVGAIVKSLLFRTENLFVLCLVAGDKRCSLSKLKKILSKKDVSMASPEEVKNQTGYTIGGVSPVGHLNPVQILIDNSLEKFNDLYAAAGHPNCVFKIDFKNLQKITNGEIRELTE
;
A
#
# COMPACT_ATOMS: atom_id res chain seq x y z
N MET A 1 7.76 -21.25 10.79
CA MET A 1 8.52 -20.24 10.03
C MET A 1 8.15 -18.86 10.54
N SER A 2 9.15 -18.06 10.87
CA SER A 2 8.96 -16.67 11.25
C SER A 2 8.37 -15.87 10.10
N LEU A 3 7.55 -14.84 10.40
CA LEU A 3 7.00 -13.97 9.37
C LEU A 3 8.09 -13.30 8.55
N LEU A 4 9.21 -12.94 9.18
CA LEU A 4 10.34 -12.31 8.48
C LEU A 4 11.00 -13.24 7.46
N GLU A 5 10.77 -14.55 7.55
CA GLU A 5 11.34 -15.53 6.62
C GLU A 5 10.43 -15.78 5.40
N LYS A 6 9.20 -15.31 5.42
CA LYS A 6 8.30 -15.46 4.27
C LYS A 6 8.84 -14.66 3.08
N GLU A 7 8.79 -15.26 1.89
CA GLU A 7 9.36 -14.67 0.68
C GLU A 7 8.79 -13.27 0.40
N ALA A 8 7.48 -13.11 0.53
CA ALA A 8 6.84 -11.81 0.28
C ALA A 8 7.34 -10.74 1.25
N VAL A 9 7.50 -11.09 2.53
CA VAL A 9 7.99 -10.15 3.55
C VAL A 9 9.46 -9.82 3.28
N LYS A 10 10.27 -10.80 2.92
CA LYS A 10 11.68 -10.57 2.57
C LYS A 10 11.81 -9.62 1.38
N ARG A 11 10.94 -9.78 0.38
CA ARG A 11 10.99 -8.93 -0.80
C ARG A 11 10.61 -7.48 -0.45
N ALA A 12 9.60 -7.30 0.40
CA ALA A 12 9.23 -5.98 0.87
C ALA A 12 10.36 -5.37 1.70
N GLU A 13 10.93 -6.14 2.63
CA GLU A 13 12.03 -5.67 3.47
C GLU A 13 13.24 -5.27 2.65
N LYS A 14 13.58 -6.07 1.64
CA LYS A 14 14.70 -5.74 0.76
C LYS A 14 14.48 -4.40 0.05
N ALA A 15 13.29 -4.18 -0.48
CA ALA A 15 12.97 -2.91 -1.14
C ALA A 15 13.09 -1.73 -0.18
N LEU A 16 12.66 -1.90 1.06
CA LEU A 16 12.76 -0.87 2.08
C LEU A 16 14.24 -0.57 2.40
N LYS A 17 15.02 -1.60 2.66
CA LYS A 17 16.44 -1.46 3.04
C LYS A 17 17.29 -0.90 1.91
N ASP A 18 16.97 -1.25 0.67
CA ASP A 18 17.68 -0.70 -0.50
C ASP A 18 17.46 0.81 -0.61
N PHE A 19 16.29 1.30 -0.20
CA PHE A 19 16.00 2.73 -0.20
C PHE A 19 16.62 3.43 1.00
N ASN A 20 16.46 2.87 2.21
CA ASN A 20 16.98 3.45 3.45
C ASN A 20 17.15 2.34 4.48
N GLN A 21 18.37 2.13 4.93
CA GLN A 21 18.70 1.06 5.87
C GLN A 21 17.97 1.19 7.21
N SER A 22 17.51 2.40 7.55
CA SER A 22 16.79 2.61 8.81
C SER A 22 15.35 2.14 8.77
N LEU A 23 14.81 1.87 7.58
CA LEU A 23 13.46 1.33 7.44
C LEU A 23 13.48 -0.16 7.79
N SER A 24 12.47 -0.61 8.53
CA SER A 24 12.40 -2.02 8.93
C SER A 24 10.95 -2.47 9.01
N VAL A 25 10.77 -3.78 8.94
CA VAL A 25 9.47 -4.41 9.08
C VAL A 25 9.12 -4.52 10.56
N ILE A 26 7.91 -4.10 10.91
CA ILE A 26 7.36 -4.21 12.26
C ILE A 26 6.35 -5.35 12.24
N ILE A 27 6.51 -6.30 13.16
CA ILE A 27 5.57 -7.42 13.29
C ILE A 27 4.54 -7.05 14.34
N LEU A 28 3.26 -7.10 13.97
CA LEU A 28 2.17 -6.79 14.90
C LEU A 28 1.82 -8.03 15.71
N ASP A 29 1.54 -7.83 17.00
CA ASP A 29 1.23 -8.92 17.93
C ASP A 29 -0.15 -9.53 17.67
N THR A 30 -1.08 -8.74 17.11
CA THR A 30 -2.44 -9.17 16.85
C THR A 30 -2.73 -9.16 15.36
N THR A 31 -3.75 -9.92 14.95
CA THR A 31 -4.14 -9.98 13.55
C THR A 31 -4.61 -8.60 13.08
N ALA A 32 -3.94 -8.05 12.07
CA ALA A 32 -4.28 -6.75 11.50
C ALA A 32 -4.98 -6.94 10.15
N ARG A 33 -6.21 -7.47 10.19
CA ARG A 33 -6.98 -7.74 8.97
C ARG A 33 -7.55 -6.47 8.33
N THR A 34 -7.79 -5.45 9.14
CA THR A 34 -8.34 -4.18 8.68
C THR A 34 -7.43 -3.05 9.07
N ALA A 35 -7.61 -1.89 8.43
CA ALA A 35 -6.87 -0.68 8.81
C ALA A 35 -7.13 -0.32 10.26
N ARG A 36 -8.36 -0.53 10.75
CA ARG A 36 -8.72 -0.25 12.15
C ARG A 36 -7.94 -1.14 13.10
N ASP A 37 -7.83 -2.44 12.80
CA ASP A 37 -7.07 -3.37 13.63
C ASP A 37 -5.58 -2.98 13.69
N ALA A 38 -5.00 -2.63 12.55
CA ALA A 38 -3.62 -2.19 12.48
C ALA A 38 -3.41 -0.92 13.31
N ALA A 39 -4.31 0.05 13.17
CA ALA A 39 -4.22 1.31 13.90
C ALA A 39 -4.30 1.08 15.41
N TYR A 40 -5.17 0.19 15.85
CA TYR A 40 -5.27 -0.17 17.26
C TYR A 40 -3.96 -0.74 17.78
N SER A 41 -3.37 -1.70 17.05
CA SER A 41 -2.10 -2.32 17.44
C SER A 41 -0.95 -1.31 17.48
N LEU A 42 -0.94 -0.37 16.56
CA LEU A 42 0.13 0.63 16.43
C LEU A 42 -0.12 1.88 17.26
N LYS A 43 -1.32 1.98 17.87
CA LYS A 43 -1.72 3.16 18.66
C LYS A 43 -1.64 4.44 17.84
N CYS A 44 -2.15 4.39 16.61
CA CYS A 44 -2.20 5.54 15.72
C CYS A 44 -3.62 5.72 15.17
N GLU A 45 -3.84 6.82 14.45
CA GLU A 45 -5.14 7.06 13.81
C GLU A 45 -5.32 6.12 12.62
N VAL A 46 -6.56 5.73 12.36
CA VAL A 46 -6.87 4.84 11.22
C VAL A 46 -6.41 5.46 9.90
N GLY A 47 -6.55 6.78 9.77
CA GLY A 47 -6.11 7.48 8.56
C GLY A 47 -4.62 7.40 8.28
N ALA A 48 -3.80 7.11 9.31
CA ALA A 48 -2.36 6.95 9.15
C ALA A 48 -1.97 5.58 8.59
N ILE A 49 -2.94 4.66 8.49
CA ILE A 49 -2.72 3.37 7.85
C ILE A 49 -2.92 3.54 6.35
N VAL A 50 -1.93 3.15 5.57
CA VAL A 50 -1.99 3.24 4.11
C VAL A 50 -2.59 1.97 3.55
N LYS A 51 -3.72 2.10 2.85
CA LYS A 51 -4.31 0.97 2.11
C LYS A 51 -3.73 0.98 0.71
N SER A 52 -3.23 -0.16 0.26
CA SER A 52 -2.71 -0.34 -1.09
C SER A 52 -3.75 -1.09 -1.91
N LEU A 53 -4.44 -0.38 -2.80
CA LEU A 53 -5.55 -0.90 -3.58
C LEU A 53 -5.16 -1.00 -5.05
N LEU A 54 -5.19 -2.21 -5.60
CA LEU A 54 -4.87 -2.41 -7.02
C LEU A 54 -6.13 -2.33 -7.86
N PHE A 55 -6.09 -1.47 -8.87
CA PHE A 55 -7.18 -1.33 -9.84
C PHE A 55 -6.70 -1.79 -11.21
N ARG A 56 -7.65 -2.28 -11.99
CA ARG A 56 -7.38 -2.66 -13.37
C ARG A 56 -8.18 -1.78 -14.31
N THR A 57 -7.61 -1.47 -15.46
CA THR A 57 -8.31 -0.79 -16.55
C THR A 57 -7.79 -1.34 -17.87
N GLU A 58 -8.67 -1.81 -18.71
CA GLU A 58 -8.31 -2.44 -20.00
C GLU A 58 -7.15 -3.44 -19.81
N ASN A 59 -5.93 -3.03 -20.11
CA ASN A 59 -4.74 -3.89 -19.99
C ASN A 59 -3.67 -3.30 -19.07
N LEU A 60 -4.05 -2.35 -18.19
CA LEU A 60 -3.13 -1.70 -17.27
C LEU A 60 -3.56 -1.92 -15.83
N PHE A 61 -2.59 -1.84 -14.91
CA PHE A 61 -2.85 -1.86 -13.48
C PHE A 61 -2.34 -0.58 -12.85
N VAL A 62 -3.06 -0.11 -11.82
CA VAL A 62 -2.68 1.06 -11.04
C VAL A 62 -2.84 0.74 -9.57
N LEU A 63 -1.82 1.03 -8.77
CA LEU A 63 -1.87 0.87 -7.33
C LEU A 63 -2.17 2.21 -6.70
N CYS A 64 -3.27 2.29 -5.96
CA CYS A 64 -3.66 3.52 -5.27
C CYS A 64 -3.40 3.38 -3.78
N LEU A 65 -2.65 4.33 -3.22
CA LEU A 65 -2.35 4.38 -1.80
C LEU A 65 -3.28 5.41 -1.17
N VAL A 66 -4.17 4.94 -0.31
CA VAL A 66 -5.18 5.82 0.31
C VAL A 66 -5.22 5.63 1.82
N ALA A 67 -5.72 6.64 2.53
CA ALA A 67 -5.83 6.60 3.99
C ALA A 67 -6.83 5.53 4.43
N GLY A 68 -6.53 4.88 5.56
CA GLY A 68 -7.33 3.78 6.07
C GLY A 68 -8.77 4.14 6.42
N ASP A 69 -9.06 5.43 6.66
CA ASP A 69 -10.40 5.92 6.97
C ASP A 69 -11.13 6.51 5.75
N LYS A 70 -10.58 6.36 4.56
CA LYS A 70 -11.16 6.93 3.34
C LYS A 70 -11.38 5.88 2.27
N ARG A 71 -12.21 6.21 1.30
CA ARG A 71 -12.53 5.33 0.18
C ARG A 71 -12.02 5.94 -1.12
N CYS A 72 -11.41 5.11 -1.95
CA CYS A 72 -10.98 5.55 -3.27
C CYS A 72 -12.21 5.84 -4.13
N SER A 73 -12.20 6.98 -4.82
CA SER A 73 -13.29 7.37 -5.70
C SER A 73 -13.03 6.85 -7.11
N LEU A 74 -13.86 5.92 -7.57
CA LEU A 74 -13.73 5.38 -8.93
C LEU A 74 -13.93 6.47 -9.98
N SER A 75 -14.86 7.42 -9.74
CA SER A 75 -15.09 8.49 -10.71
C SER A 75 -13.88 9.41 -10.83
N LYS A 76 -13.22 9.73 -9.72
CA LYS A 76 -11.99 10.52 -9.75
C LYS A 76 -10.87 9.75 -10.46
N LEU A 77 -10.74 8.46 -10.15
CA LEU A 77 -9.71 7.62 -10.74
C LEU A 77 -9.90 7.51 -12.25
N LYS A 78 -11.12 7.32 -12.71
CA LYS A 78 -11.42 7.26 -14.15
C LYS A 78 -11.00 8.55 -14.87
N LYS A 79 -11.24 9.71 -14.24
CA LYS A 79 -10.83 10.99 -14.81
C LYS A 79 -9.31 11.12 -14.86
N ILE A 80 -8.63 10.76 -13.79
CA ILE A 80 -7.17 10.82 -13.72
C ILE A 80 -6.55 9.95 -14.80
N LEU A 81 -7.06 8.74 -14.97
CA LEU A 81 -6.50 7.78 -15.93
C LEU A 81 -7.02 8.00 -17.35
N SER A 82 -8.04 8.85 -17.54
CA SER A 82 -8.73 9.03 -18.82
C SER A 82 -9.25 7.70 -19.36
N LYS A 83 -9.84 6.90 -18.49
CA LYS A 83 -10.38 5.57 -18.80
C LYS A 83 -11.81 5.45 -18.27
N LYS A 84 -12.65 4.75 -19.02
CA LYS A 84 -14.03 4.51 -18.60
C LYS A 84 -14.19 3.22 -17.81
N ASP A 85 -13.38 2.20 -18.15
CA ASP A 85 -13.45 0.88 -17.53
C ASP A 85 -12.35 0.77 -16.48
N VAL A 86 -12.70 1.04 -15.23
CA VAL A 86 -11.81 0.91 -14.09
C VAL A 86 -12.53 0.15 -13.00
N SER A 87 -11.91 -0.90 -12.49
CA SER A 87 -12.48 -1.71 -11.40
C SER A 87 -11.36 -2.26 -10.53
N MET A 88 -11.73 -2.74 -9.34
CA MET A 88 -10.77 -3.41 -8.46
C MET A 88 -10.23 -4.65 -9.15
N ALA A 89 -8.93 -4.87 -9.04
CA ALA A 89 -8.30 -6.10 -9.51
C ALA A 89 -8.78 -7.29 -8.67
N SER A 90 -8.86 -8.46 -9.30
CA SER A 90 -9.21 -9.69 -8.58
C SER A 90 -8.05 -10.13 -7.68
N PRO A 91 -8.31 -11.00 -6.67
CA PRO A 91 -7.20 -11.53 -5.84
C PRO A 91 -6.11 -12.19 -6.67
N GLU A 92 -6.47 -12.89 -7.75
CA GLU A 92 -5.50 -13.52 -8.63
C GLU A 92 -4.66 -12.47 -9.36
N GLU A 93 -5.29 -11.43 -9.88
CA GLU A 93 -4.57 -10.33 -10.53
C GLU A 93 -3.63 -9.62 -9.56
N VAL A 94 -4.09 -9.38 -8.32
CA VAL A 94 -3.25 -8.78 -7.29
C VAL A 94 -2.00 -9.63 -7.07
N LYS A 95 -2.17 -10.93 -6.90
CA LYS A 95 -1.06 -11.86 -6.66
C LYS A 95 -0.09 -11.89 -7.85
N ASN A 96 -0.61 -11.97 -9.06
CA ASN A 96 0.22 -12.05 -10.25
C ASN A 96 0.99 -10.75 -10.51
N GLN A 97 0.34 -9.60 -10.28
CA GLN A 97 0.97 -8.30 -10.54
C GLN A 97 1.95 -7.91 -9.46
N THR A 98 1.57 -8.06 -8.20
CA THR A 98 2.36 -7.53 -7.08
C THR A 98 3.20 -8.58 -6.37
N GLY A 99 2.81 -9.85 -6.45
CA GLY A 99 3.43 -10.91 -5.66
C GLY A 99 2.94 -10.98 -4.23
N TYR A 100 1.97 -10.15 -3.88
CA TYR A 100 1.38 -10.11 -2.53
C TYR A 100 -0.06 -10.58 -2.59
N THR A 101 -0.57 -11.05 -1.46
CA THR A 101 -1.98 -11.37 -1.31
C THR A 101 -2.72 -10.18 -0.71
N ILE A 102 -4.03 -10.11 -0.96
CA ILE A 102 -4.88 -9.05 -0.40
C ILE A 102 -4.70 -9.01 1.12
N GLY A 103 -4.56 -7.81 1.67
CA GLY A 103 -4.28 -7.59 3.08
C GLY A 103 -2.81 -7.42 3.37
N GLY A 104 -1.92 -7.96 2.51
CA GLY A 104 -0.48 -7.83 2.67
C GLY A 104 0.20 -7.07 1.54
N VAL A 105 -0.56 -6.41 0.67
CA VAL A 105 0.01 -5.68 -0.47
C VAL A 105 0.82 -4.50 0.02
N SER A 106 2.14 -4.57 -0.20
CA SER A 106 3.04 -3.47 0.12
C SER A 106 3.08 -2.45 -1.02
N PRO A 107 3.33 -1.17 -0.72
CA PRO A 107 3.57 -0.19 -1.78
C PRO A 107 4.90 -0.39 -2.50
N VAL A 108 5.75 -1.30 -2.04
CA VAL A 108 7.08 -1.54 -2.61
C VAL A 108 7.33 -3.03 -2.84
N GLY A 109 8.35 -3.35 -3.64
CA GLY A 109 8.77 -4.74 -3.83
C GLY A 109 7.85 -5.57 -4.71
N HIS A 110 7.18 -4.95 -5.67
CA HIS A 110 6.25 -5.65 -6.57
C HIS A 110 6.99 -6.53 -7.58
N LEU A 111 6.37 -7.65 -7.96
CA LEU A 111 6.95 -8.55 -8.97
C LEU A 111 7.03 -7.88 -10.34
N ASN A 112 6.01 -7.11 -10.68
CA ASN A 112 5.96 -6.40 -11.95
C ASN A 112 5.78 -4.90 -11.69
N PRO A 113 6.41 -4.03 -12.49
CA PRO A 113 6.24 -2.60 -12.32
C PRO A 113 4.76 -2.20 -12.41
N VAL A 114 4.36 -1.26 -11.59
CA VAL A 114 2.99 -0.75 -11.56
C VAL A 114 3.00 0.75 -11.33
N GLN A 115 2.08 1.44 -12.00
CA GLN A 115 1.89 2.87 -11.75
C GLN A 115 1.31 3.05 -10.36
N ILE A 116 1.84 4.02 -9.60
CA ILE A 116 1.39 4.27 -8.24
C ILE A 116 0.85 5.69 -8.12
N LEU A 117 -0.35 5.80 -7.57
CA LEU A 117 -0.98 7.07 -7.24
C LEU A 117 -1.13 7.14 -5.72
N ILE A 118 -0.85 8.30 -5.15
CA ILE A 118 -0.89 8.51 -3.70
C ILE A 118 -1.91 9.59 -3.38
N ASP A 119 -2.87 9.27 -2.51
CA ASP A 119 -3.86 10.27 -2.12
C ASP A 119 -3.23 11.35 -1.27
N ASN A 120 -3.55 12.60 -1.61
CA ASN A 120 -2.96 13.76 -0.95
C ASN A 120 -3.35 13.89 0.53
N SER A 121 -4.44 13.26 0.97
CA SER A 121 -4.86 13.33 2.37
C SER A 121 -3.88 12.65 3.33
N LEU A 122 -3.01 11.78 2.82
CA LEU A 122 -2.00 11.12 3.66
C LEU A 122 -0.94 12.10 4.17
N GLU A 123 -0.80 13.24 3.52
CA GLU A 123 0.23 14.23 3.88
C GLU A 123 0.06 14.80 5.29
N LYS A 124 -1.15 14.79 5.82
CA LYS A 124 -1.43 15.37 7.14
C LYS A 124 -0.85 14.58 8.32
N PHE A 125 -0.39 13.35 8.08
CA PHE A 125 0.16 12.50 9.14
C PHE A 125 1.69 12.56 9.13
N ASN A 126 2.29 12.68 10.31
CA ASN A 126 3.74 12.66 10.44
C ASN A 126 4.31 11.28 10.14
N ASP A 127 3.63 10.24 10.64
CA ASP A 127 4.03 8.85 10.41
C ASP A 127 2.90 8.10 9.74
N LEU A 128 3.24 7.36 8.69
CA LEU A 128 2.33 6.48 7.97
C LEU A 128 2.79 5.05 8.15
N TYR A 129 1.86 4.11 8.09
CA TYR A 129 2.14 2.68 8.23
C TYR A 129 1.52 1.95 7.05
N ALA A 130 2.30 1.11 6.40
CA ALA A 130 1.86 0.35 5.22
C ALA A 130 2.25 -1.10 5.35
N ALA A 131 1.52 -1.98 4.67
CA ALA A 131 1.79 -3.41 4.71
C ALA A 131 3.15 -3.75 4.12
N ALA A 132 3.78 -4.77 4.66
CA ALA A 132 5.09 -5.25 4.24
C ALA A 132 5.05 -6.73 3.88
N GLY A 133 4.08 -7.13 3.05
CA GLY A 133 4.02 -8.48 2.49
C GLY A 133 3.16 -9.47 3.27
N HIS A 134 2.60 -9.07 4.39
CA HIS A 134 1.73 -9.91 5.22
C HIS A 134 0.86 -8.99 6.08
N PRO A 135 -0.40 -9.37 6.37
CA PRO A 135 -1.28 -8.51 7.18
C PRO A 135 -0.71 -8.14 8.55
N ASN A 136 0.15 -8.98 9.13
CA ASN A 136 0.77 -8.71 10.42
C ASN A 136 2.13 -8.02 10.32
N CYS A 137 2.56 -7.67 9.12
CA CYS A 137 3.85 -7.01 8.89
C CYS A 137 3.60 -5.65 8.27
N VAL A 138 4.11 -4.61 8.92
CA VAL A 138 3.98 -3.23 8.43
C VAL A 138 5.34 -2.53 8.52
N PHE A 139 5.44 -1.36 7.90
CA PHE A 139 6.59 -0.49 8.09
C PHE A 139 6.11 0.94 8.27
N LYS A 140 6.93 1.73 8.94
CA LYS A 140 6.64 3.14 9.21
C LYS A 140 7.43 4.00 8.23
N ILE A 141 6.78 5.01 7.66
CA ILE A 141 7.43 5.91 6.71
C ILE A 141 6.67 7.24 6.71
N ASP A 142 7.38 8.35 6.46
CA ASP A 142 6.70 9.62 6.29
C ASP A 142 6.20 9.78 4.84
N PHE A 143 5.35 10.76 4.64
CA PHE A 143 4.70 10.98 3.33
C PHE A 143 5.73 11.26 2.21
N LYS A 144 6.71 12.12 2.52
CA LYS A 144 7.73 12.51 1.53
C LYS A 144 8.53 11.29 1.08
N ASN A 145 8.94 10.44 2.01
CA ASN A 145 9.70 9.25 1.67
C ASN A 145 8.83 8.17 1.02
N LEU A 146 7.56 8.10 1.38
CA LEU A 146 6.63 7.20 0.69
C LEU A 146 6.56 7.58 -0.79
N GLN A 147 6.43 8.86 -1.09
CA GLN A 147 6.40 9.33 -2.47
C GLN A 147 7.72 9.02 -3.19
N LYS A 148 8.85 9.20 -2.51
CA LYS A 148 10.17 8.93 -3.12
C LYS A 148 10.38 7.45 -3.38
N ILE A 149 10.10 6.58 -2.41
CA ILE A 149 10.37 5.14 -2.56
C ILE A 149 9.46 4.51 -3.62
N THR A 150 8.25 5.02 -3.79
CA THR A 150 7.30 4.49 -4.77
C THR A 150 7.39 5.18 -6.12
N ASN A 151 7.99 6.35 -6.17
CA ASN A 151 7.94 7.24 -7.32
C ASN A 151 6.48 7.50 -7.74
N GLY A 152 5.58 7.52 -6.77
CA GLY A 152 4.16 7.70 -7.01
C GLY A 152 3.80 9.15 -7.30
N GLU A 153 2.67 9.33 -7.98
CA GLU A 153 2.11 10.64 -8.27
C GLU A 153 1.06 11.00 -7.24
N ILE A 154 1.19 12.16 -6.62
CA ILE A 154 0.25 12.63 -5.59
C ILE A 154 -0.96 13.23 -6.29
N ARG A 155 -2.15 12.71 -5.98
CA ARG A 155 -3.41 13.15 -6.57
C ARG A 155 -4.52 13.10 -5.52
N GLU A 156 -5.67 13.70 -5.84
CA GLU A 156 -6.86 13.57 -5.00
C GLU A 156 -7.63 12.35 -5.48
N LEU A 157 -7.60 11.26 -4.68
CA LEU A 157 -8.16 9.97 -5.06
C LEU A 157 -9.43 9.60 -4.28
N THR A 158 -9.70 10.24 -3.16
CA THR A 158 -10.75 9.78 -2.24
C THR A 158 -12.01 10.62 -2.32
N GLU A 159 -13.11 9.97 -1.92
CA GLU A 159 -14.43 10.61 -1.86
C GLU A 159 -14.47 11.74 -0.85
#